data_67b5b66e645b87998b483e1074570a46
#
_entry.id   67b5b66e645b87998b483e1074570a46
#
_cell.length_a   1.000
_cell.length_b   1.000
_cell.length_c   1.000
_cell.angle_alpha   90.00
_cell.angle_beta   90.00
_cell.angle_gamma   90.00
#
_symmetry.space_group_name_H-M   'P 1'
#
loop_
_entity.id
_entity.type
_entity.pdbx_description
1 polymer ?
#
loop_
_entity_poly.entity_id
_entity_poly.type
_entity_poly.pdbx_seq_one_letter_code
_entity_poly.pdbx_strand_id
1 'polypeptide(L)'
;MKKKKLFKITNSAYFQVRQLQGQLNYFSAYFDVIAVAPKGEGWEELQKQQARCIPVKMSRAINPIFDLITLFQLVKLFIKEKPTIVHSHTPKAGLLGMLAAWIARVPIRMHTVTGFPLTTATGIKKQILRFTERLTYACATNVYPNSQKMCDIICSMGIGNPKKMLVIGNGGSNGIDTAFYSRNATQDIKISTFDFTFGFVGRIFYEKGINELVASFIRLQKDYPNIGLRLIGFMEENLYPVDDWVKQEISTNSHIEFVGFQQDVRPYLMGCEAFVFPSYREGFPNVVMQAGALELPQIVTDINGCNEIIVQNKN
;
A
#
# COMPACT_ATOMS: atom_id res chain seq x y z
N MET A 1 -2.96 30.26 -19.16
CA MET A 1 -1.58 29.86 -18.82
C MET A 1 -1.41 28.35 -19.06
N LYS A 2 -0.27 27.90 -19.59
CA LYS A 2 0.00 26.46 -19.77
C LYS A 2 0.13 25.80 -18.40
N LYS A 3 -0.61 24.67 -18.15
CA LYS A 3 -0.51 23.93 -16.89
C LYS A 3 0.92 23.43 -16.68
N LYS A 4 1.41 23.47 -15.42
CA LYS A 4 2.70 22.89 -15.03
C LYS A 4 2.61 21.36 -15.10
N LYS A 5 3.70 20.69 -15.51
CA LYS A 5 3.73 19.23 -15.61
C LYS A 5 4.01 18.57 -14.26
N LEU A 6 3.14 17.64 -13.89
CA LEU A 6 3.26 16.76 -12.73
C LEU A 6 3.44 15.30 -13.19
N PHE A 7 4.58 14.71 -12.88
CA PHE A 7 4.84 13.28 -13.12
C PHE A 7 4.56 12.47 -11.86
N LYS A 8 3.65 11.50 -11.94
CA LYS A 8 3.38 10.53 -10.88
C LYS A 8 4.03 9.20 -11.26
N ILE A 9 4.94 8.69 -10.43
CA ILE A 9 5.78 7.52 -10.75
C ILE A 9 5.57 6.42 -9.73
N THR A 10 5.26 5.22 -10.23
CA THR A 10 5.16 3.99 -9.43
C THR A 10 5.78 2.81 -10.18
N ASN A 11 6.14 1.76 -9.45
CA ASN A 11 6.58 0.50 -10.05
C ASN A 11 5.43 -0.48 -10.38
N SER A 12 4.18 0.00 -10.34
CA SER A 12 2.97 -0.77 -10.67
C SER A 12 1.86 0.18 -11.10
N ALA A 13 1.21 -0.09 -12.23
CA ALA A 13 0.02 0.64 -12.66
C ALA A 13 -1.14 0.39 -11.68
N TYR A 14 -1.30 -0.85 -11.20
CA TYR A 14 -2.28 -1.22 -10.18
C TYR A 14 -2.19 -0.34 -8.94
N PHE A 15 -0.96 -0.01 -8.48
CA PHE A 15 -0.78 0.89 -7.33
C PHE A 15 -1.37 2.28 -7.58
N GLN A 16 -1.16 2.86 -8.78
CA GLN A 16 -1.71 4.18 -9.11
C GLN A 16 -3.24 4.17 -9.16
N VAL A 17 -3.82 3.10 -9.67
CA VAL A 17 -5.28 2.98 -9.80
C VAL A 17 -5.96 2.71 -8.46
N ARG A 18 -5.40 1.82 -7.65
CA ARG A 18 -6.05 1.35 -6.41
C ARG A 18 -5.63 2.11 -5.16
N GLN A 19 -4.33 2.33 -4.98
CA GLN A 19 -3.82 3.00 -3.77
C GLN A 19 -3.89 4.53 -3.86
N LEU A 20 -3.81 5.07 -5.09
CA LEU A 20 -3.91 6.50 -5.34
C LEU A 20 -5.21 6.86 -6.08
N GLN A 21 -6.26 6.10 -5.84
CA GLN A 21 -7.57 6.26 -6.50
C GLN A 21 -8.05 7.71 -6.46
N GLY A 22 -8.47 8.24 -7.61
CA GLY A 22 -8.97 9.60 -7.76
C GLY A 22 -7.89 10.69 -7.85
N GLN A 23 -6.64 10.45 -7.40
CA GLN A 23 -5.60 11.49 -7.37
C GLN A 23 -5.24 12.01 -8.76
N LEU A 24 -5.14 11.14 -9.78
CA LEU A 24 -4.77 11.58 -11.13
C LEU A 24 -5.84 12.52 -11.71
N ASN A 25 -7.09 12.16 -11.55
CA ASN A 25 -8.22 12.97 -12.02
C ASN A 25 -8.30 14.29 -11.25
N TYR A 26 -8.13 14.27 -9.93
CA TYR A 26 -8.10 15.48 -9.11
C TYR A 26 -6.98 16.44 -9.54
N PHE A 27 -5.76 15.93 -9.70
CA PHE A 27 -4.64 16.76 -10.10
C PHE A 27 -4.71 17.25 -11.55
N SER A 28 -5.45 16.57 -12.44
CA SER A 28 -5.63 17.01 -13.82
C SER A 28 -6.35 18.36 -13.94
N ALA A 29 -7.13 18.75 -12.92
CA ALA A 29 -7.74 20.07 -12.85
C ALA A 29 -6.67 21.19 -12.77
N TYR A 30 -5.54 20.92 -12.13
CA TYR A 30 -4.51 21.92 -11.80
C TYR A 30 -3.21 21.76 -12.61
N PHE A 31 -2.90 20.54 -13.05
CA PHE A 31 -1.63 20.19 -13.69
C PHE A 31 -1.84 19.45 -15.01
N ASP A 32 -0.83 19.47 -15.88
CA ASP A 32 -0.67 18.49 -16.96
C ASP A 32 -0.08 17.21 -16.34
N VAL A 33 -0.95 16.24 -16.05
CA VAL A 33 -0.59 15.03 -15.28
C VAL A 33 -0.07 13.95 -16.20
N ILE A 34 1.11 13.43 -15.87
CA ILE A 34 1.74 12.30 -16.55
C ILE A 34 1.93 11.16 -15.56
N ALA A 35 1.27 10.03 -15.84
CA ALA A 35 1.40 8.80 -15.07
C ALA A 35 2.49 7.91 -15.67
N VAL A 36 3.49 7.54 -14.86
CA VAL A 36 4.59 6.68 -15.26
C VAL A 36 4.55 5.39 -14.45
N ALA A 37 4.37 4.25 -15.14
CA ALA A 37 4.33 2.92 -14.54
C ALA A 37 4.70 1.86 -15.58
N PRO A 38 5.07 0.63 -15.20
CA PRO A 38 5.18 -0.48 -16.15
C PRO A 38 3.81 -0.90 -16.69
N LYS A 39 3.79 -1.43 -17.92
CA LYS A 39 2.63 -2.16 -18.43
C LYS A 39 2.43 -3.43 -17.60
N GLY A 40 1.18 -3.82 -17.41
CA GLY A 40 0.77 -5.00 -16.65
C GLY A 40 -0.57 -4.76 -15.96
N GLU A 41 -0.78 -5.41 -14.84
CA GLU A 41 -2.03 -5.27 -14.06
C GLU A 41 -2.36 -3.80 -13.74
N GLY A 42 -3.60 -3.41 -14.01
CA GLY A 42 -4.10 -2.03 -13.83
C GLY A 42 -3.70 -1.05 -14.93
N TRP A 43 -2.95 -1.46 -15.98
CA TRP A 43 -2.51 -0.53 -17.02
C TRP A 43 -3.68 0.01 -17.86
N GLU A 44 -4.62 -0.82 -18.24
CA GLU A 44 -5.80 -0.41 -19.00
C GLU A 44 -6.70 0.56 -18.20
N GLU A 45 -6.85 0.29 -16.90
CA GLU A 45 -7.59 1.18 -16.00
C GLU A 45 -6.84 2.51 -15.81
N LEU A 46 -5.51 2.48 -15.74
CA LEU A 46 -4.68 3.68 -15.65
C LEU A 46 -4.85 4.57 -16.89
N GLN A 47 -4.94 3.97 -18.08
CA GLN A 47 -5.16 4.71 -19.32
C GLN A 47 -6.54 5.39 -19.41
N LYS A 48 -7.52 4.94 -18.62
CA LYS A 48 -8.85 5.57 -18.52
C LYS A 48 -8.87 6.79 -17.60
N GLN A 49 -7.79 7.04 -16.84
CA GLN A 49 -7.67 8.21 -15.97
C GLN A 49 -7.37 9.47 -16.78
N GLN A 50 -7.65 10.64 -16.20
CA GLN A 50 -7.35 11.95 -16.80
C GLN A 50 -5.85 12.30 -16.70
N ALA A 51 -5.01 11.42 -17.25
CA ALA A 51 -3.56 11.59 -17.26
C ALA A 51 -2.96 10.97 -18.52
N ARG A 52 -1.87 11.56 -19.03
CA ARG A 52 -1.09 10.94 -20.11
C ARG A 52 -0.22 9.82 -19.52
N CYS A 53 -0.42 8.59 -19.97
CA CYS A 53 0.29 7.42 -19.47
C CYS A 53 1.55 7.14 -20.29
N ILE A 54 2.68 6.99 -19.62
CA ILE A 54 3.97 6.65 -20.25
C ILE A 54 4.47 5.34 -19.63
N PRO A 55 4.64 4.27 -20.43
CA PRO A 55 5.13 3.01 -19.92
C PRO A 55 6.65 3.07 -19.71
N VAL A 56 7.08 2.77 -18.49
CA VAL A 56 8.50 2.58 -18.16
C VAL A 56 8.62 1.29 -17.36
N LYS A 57 9.43 0.35 -17.86
CA LYS A 57 9.62 -0.94 -17.19
C LYS A 57 10.36 -0.74 -15.87
N MET A 58 9.76 -1.21 -14.77
CA MET A 58 10.36 -1.23 -13.43
C MET A 58 10.04 -2.55 -12.77
N SER A 59 11.06 -3.33 -12.41
CA SER A 59 10.90 -4.58 -11.68
C SER A 59 10.86 -4.33 -10.18
N ARG A 60 10.12 -5.16 -9.42
CA ARG A 60 10.19 -5.17 -7.95
C ARG A 60 11.50 -5.79 -7.44
N ALA A 61 12.06 -6.73 -8.21
CA ALA A 61 13.32 -7.39 -7.87
C ALA A 61 14.51 -6.42 -8.00
N ILE A 62 15.56 -6.65 -7.21
CA ILE A 62 16.82 -5.92 -7.31
C ILE A 62 17.56 -6.47 -8.53
N ASN A 63 17.74 -5.65 -9.55
CA ASN A 63 18.52 -5.97 -10.75
C ASN A 63 19.29 -4.71 -11.20
N PRO A 64 20.57 -4.57 -10.83
CA PRO A 64 21.33 -3.35 -11.06
C PRO A 64 21.42 -2.94 -12.54
N ILE A 65 21.60 -3.90 -13.46
CA ILE A 65 21.72 -3.61 -14.91
C ILE A 65 20.38 -3.05 -15.42
N PHE A 66 19.27 -3.73 -15.10
CA PHE A 66 17.95 -3.30 -15.52
C PHE A 66 17.55 -1.97 -14.88
N ASP A 67 17.93 -1.77 -13.61
CA ASP A 67 17.67 -0.53 -12.88
C ASP A 67 18.45 0.64 -13.50
N LEU A 68 19.67 0.43 -13.97
CA LEU A 68 20.46 1.43 -14.69
C LEU A 68 19.81 1.83 -16.03
N ILE A 69 19.34 0.86 -16.81
CA ILE A 69 18.60 1.11 -18.05
C ILE A 69 17.33 1.95 -17.76
N THR A 70 16.58 1.58 -16.73
CA THR A 70 15.38 2.32 -16.31
C THR A 70 15.72 3.74 -15.87
N LEU A 71 16.82 3.92 -15.13
CA LEU A 71 17.31 5.25 -14.73
C LEU A 71 17.59 6.12 -15.95
N PHE A 72 18.32 5.59 -16.95
CA PHE A 72 18.60 6.31 -18.19
C PHE A 72 17.33 6.71 -18.94
N GLN A 73 16.35 5.81 -19.03
CA GLN A 73 15.05 6.09 -19.66
C GLN A 73 14.32 7.23 -18.94
N LEU A 74 14.30 7.23 -17.61
CA LEU A 74 13.67 8.28 -16.81
C LEU A 74 14.42 9.63 -16.96
N VAL A 75 15.75 9.63 -16.94
CA VAL A 75 16.54 10.84 -17.15
C VAL A 75 16.25 11.44 -18.52
N LYS A 76 16.31 10.63 -19.59
CA LYS A 76 15.99 11.07 -20.96
C LYS A 76 14.56 11.62 -21.06
N LEU A 77 13.61 10.95 -20.40
CA LEU A 77 12.21 11.38 -20.34
C LEU A 77 12.07 12.75 -19.66
N PHE A 78 12.70 12.95 -18.51
CA PHE A 78 12.60 14.22 -17.77
C PHE A 78 13.32 15.37 -18.48
N ILE A 79 14.46 15.14 -19.11
CA ILE A 79 15.13 16.15 -19.93
C ILE A 79 14.25 16.60 -21.12
N LYS A 80 13.58 15.63 -21.77
CA LYS A 80 12.68 15.90 -22.91
C LYS A 80 11.42 16.63 -22.46
N GLU A 81 10.76 16.15 -21.42
CA GLU A 81 9.44 16.62 -20.99
C GLU A 81 9.50 17.87 -20.09
N LYS A 82 10.63 18.11 -19.43
CA LYS A 82 10.87 19.23 -18.50
C LYS A 82 9.76 19.35 -17.43
N PRO A 83 9.52 18.31 -16.60
CA PRO A 83 8.52 18.38 -15.54
C PRO A 83 8.87 19.46 -14.52
N THR A 84 7.85 20.12 -13.98
CA THR A 84 7.99 21.01 -12.83
C THR A 84 8.03 20.20 -11.53
N ILE A 85 7.24 19.12 -11.48
CA ILE A 85 7.08 18.26 -10.30
C ILE A 85 7.23 16.80 -10.73
N VAL A 86 8.05 16.06 -9.98
CA VAL A 86 8.10 14.59 -10.02
C VAL A 86 7.71 14.08 -8.65
N HIS A 87 6.67 13.26 -8.58
CA HIS A 87 6.18 12.63 -7.35
C HIS A 87 6.24 11.12 -7.49
N SER A 88 7.12 10.48 -6.74
CA SER A 88 7.29 9.02 -6.72
C SER A 88 6.63 8.41 -5.50
N HIS A 89 6.16 7.18 -5.69
CA HIS A 89 5.67 6.30 -4.64
C HIS A 89 6.35 4.96 -4.79
N THR A 90 6.39 4.15 -3.75
CA THR A 90 7.07 2.85 -3.67
C THR A 90 8.61 2.94 -3.69
N PRO A 91 9.33 2.03 -3.01
CA PRO A 91 10.78 2.15 -2.83
C PRO A 91 11.58 2.19 -4.13
N LYS A 92 11.28 1.29 -5.08
CA LYS A 92 12.01 1.23 -6.36
C LYS A 92 11.77 2.47 -7.24
N ALA A 93 10.50 2.89 -7.37
CA ALA A 93 10.17 4.11 -8.12
C ALA A 93 10.67 5.36 -7.40
N GLY A 94 10.79 5.31 -6.07
CA GLY A 94 11.44 6.33 -5.26
C GLY A 94 12.90 6.51 -5.64
N LEU A 95 13.68 5.44 -5.56
CA LEU A 95 15.10 5.45 -5.88
C LEU A 95 15.36 5.97 -7.30
N LEU A 96 14.78 5.30 -8.29
CA LEU A 96 15.06 5.59 -9.71
C LEU A 96 14.45 6.93 -10.14
N GLY A 97 13.22 7.22 -9.67
CA GLY A 97 12.52 8.46 -10.00
C GLY A 97 13.16 9.69 -9.37
N MET A 98 13.56 9.65 -8.09
CA MET A 98 14.20 10.79 -7.42
C MET A 98 15.60 11.02 -7.94
N LEU A 99 16.39 9.96 -8.16
CA LEU A 99 17.74 10.09 -8.74
C LEU A 99 17.68 10.64 -10.17
N ALA A 100 16.79 10.12 -11.02
CA ALA A 100 16.59 10.65 -12.38
C ALA A 100 16.14 12.11 -12.38
N ALA A 101 15.23 12.48 -11.49
CA ALA A 101 14.73 13.84 -11.36
C ALA A 101 15.82 14.81 -10.83
N TRP A 102 16.70 14.33 -9.94
CA TRP A 102 17.85 15.10 -9.47
C TRP A 102 18.86 15.33 -10.61
N ILE A 103 19.23 14.30 -11.37
CA ILE A 103 20.11 14.40 -12.54
C ILE A 103 19.53 15.37 -13.59
N ALA A 104 18.24 15.26 -13.88
CA ALA A 104 17.53 16.11 -14.84
C ALA A 104 17.21 17.52 -14.28
N ARG A 105 17.63 17.84 -13.05
CA ARG A 105 17.42 19.13 -12.37
C ARG A 105 15.95 19.55 -12.27
N VAL A 106 15.06 18.56 -12.03
CA VAL A 106 13.64 18.85 -11.79
C VAL A 106 13.49 19.68 -10.51
N PRO A 107 12.75 20.82 -10.53
CA PRO A 107 12.72 21.73 -9.39
C PRO A 107 12.11 21.11 -8.12
N ILE A 108 10.97 20.42 -8.26
CA ILE A 108 10.22 19.84 -7.14
C ILE A 108 10.24 18.32 -7.28
N ARG A 109 10.87 17.67 -6.31
CA ARG A 109 11.06 16.21 -6.27
C ARG A 109 10.46 15.67 -4.98
N MET A 110 9.28 15.06 -5.12
CA MET A 110 8.46 14.58 -4.01
C MET A 110 8.52 13.06 -3.93
N HIS A 111 8.67 12.52 -2.74
CA HIS A 111 8.62 11.08 -2.51
C HIS A 111 7.68 10.75 -1.36
N THR A 112 6.67 9.90 -1.60
CA THR A 112 5.81 9.36 -0.54
C THR A 112 6.31 7.98 -0.14
N VAL A 113 6.62 7.81 1.15
CA VAL A 113 7.06 6.55 1.74
C VAL A 113 5.83 5.74 2.13
N THR A 114 5.40 4.85 1.22
CA THR A 114 4.17 4.06 1.38
C THR A 114 4.35 2.77 2.17
N GLY A 115 5.59 2.36 2.38
CA GLY A 115 5.99 1.21 3.16
C GLY A 115 7.50 1.25 3.38
N PHE A 116 7.96 0.69 4.48
CA PHE A 116 9.35 0.79 4.91
C PHE A 116 9.96 -0.60 5.18
N PRO A 117 10.39 -1.31 4.11
CA PRO A 117 10.93 -2.68 4.23
C PRO A 117 12.16 -2.80 5.13
N LEU A 118 12.82 -1.70 5.45
CA LEU A 118 14.01 -1.66 6.29
C LEU A 118 13.75 -2.11 7.72
N THR A 119 12.52 -2.00 8.22
CA THR A 119 12.13 -2.41 9.58
C THR A 119 12.19 -3.92 9.81
N THR A 120 11.91 -4.71 8.76
CA THR A 120 11.92 -6.18 8.83
C THR A 120 13.13 -6.82 8.16
N ALA A 121 13.93 -6.04 7.44
CA ALA A 121 15.10 -6.54 6.73
C ALA A 121 16.28 -6.82 7.70
N THR A 122 17.09 -7.84 7.39
CA THR A 122 18.29 -8.23 8.13
C THR A 122 19.50 -8.35 7.20
N GLY A 123 20.71 -8.46 7.77
CA GLY A 123 21.95 -8.74 7.06
C GLY A 123 22.29 -7.72 5.95
N ILE A 124 22.85 -8.22 4.86
CA ILE A 124 23.28 -7.41 3.69
C ILE A 124 22.09 -6.68 3.04
N LYS A 125 20.93 -7.32 2.99
CA LYS A 125 19.70 -6.72 2.45
C LYS A 125 19.35 -5.43 3.21
N LYS A 126 19.48 -5.42 4.52
CA LYS A 126 19.24 -4.23 5.36
C LYS A 126 20.16 -3.07 4.98
N GLN A 127 21.45 -3.35 4.76
CA GLN A 127 22.42 -2.31 4.38
C GLN A 127 22.12 -1.73 2.99
N ILE A 128 21.77 -2.57 2.02
CA ILE A 128 21.38 -2.14 0.67
C ILE A 128 20.12 -1.24 0.75
N LEU A 129 19.10 -1.67 1.47
CA LEU A 129 17.88 -0.89 1.65
C LEU A 129 18.16 0.44 2.36
N ARG A 130 18.99 0.43 3.40
CA ARG A 130 19.39 1.66 4.09
C ARG A 130 20.08 2.65 3.16
N PHE A 131 21.00 2.17 2.33
CA PHE A 131 21.69 3.01 1.35
C PHE A 131 20.72 3.57 0.30
N THR A 132 19.85 2.73 -0.27
CA THR A 132 18.89 3.15 -1.32
C THR A 132 17.86 4.15 -0.79
N GLU A 133 17.34 3.96 0.42
CA GLU A 133 16.42 4.90 1.07
C GLU A 133 17.12 6.25 1.34
N ARG A 134 18.34 6.21 1.89
CA ARG A 134 19.14 7.42 2.14
C ARG A 134 19.38 8.22 0.85
N LEU A 135 19.72 7.53 -0.25
CA LEU A 135 19.93 8.16 -1.55
C LEU A 135 18.62 8.75 -2.10
N THR A 136 17.50 8.03 -1.98
CA THR A 136 16.18 8.51 -2.38
C THR A 136 15.82 9.81 -1.68
N TYR A 137 15.97 9.86 -0.35
CA TYR A 137 15.62 11.04 0.45
C TYR A 137 16.60 12.19 0.25
N ALA A 138 17.88 11.90 -0.02
CA ALA A 138 18.86 12.92 -0.38
C ALA A 138 18.49 13.63 -1.69
N CYS A 139 18.09 12.88 -2.72
CA CYS A 139 17.67 13.40 -4.01
C CYS A 139 16.31 14.10 -4.00
N ALA A 140 15.42 13.77 -3.07
CA ALA A 140 14.11 14.42 -2.92
C ALA A 140 14.26 15.84 -2.33
N THR A 141 13.35 16.76 -2.74
CA THR A 141 13.16 18.06 -2.07
C THR A 141 12.22 17.92 -0.88
N ASN A 142 11.22 17.04 -0.99
CA ASN A 142 10.20 16.78 0.03
C ASN A 142 9.95 15.28 0.14
N VAL A 143 9.84 14.78 1.36
CA VAL A 143 9.55 13.37 1.66
C VAL A 143 8.29 13.33 2.52
N TYR A 144 7.36 12.47 2.16
CA TYR A 144 6.08 12.31 2.85
C TYR A 144 5.94 10.89 3.40
N PRO A 145 6.41 10.62 4.64
CA PRO A 145 6.10 9.37 5.31
C PRO A 145 4.59 9.22 5.54
N ASN A 146 4.08 7.99 5.37
CA ASN A 146 2.64 7.74 5.49
C ASN A 146 2.11 7.82 6.92
N SER A 147 2.99 7.88 7.93
CA SER A 147 2.58 8.00 9.32
C SER A 147 3.62 8.73 10.15
N GLN A 148 3.22 9.27 11.30
CA GLN A 148 4.14 9.97 12.20
C GLN A 148 5.17 9.00 12.77
N LYS A 149 4.76 7.81 13.21
CA LYS A 149 5.69 6.78 13.70
C LYS A 149 6.70 6.34 12.63
N MET A 150 6.27 6.24 11.38
CA MET A 150 7.20 5.97 10.27
C MET A 150 8.21 7.11 10.10
N CYS A 151 7.77 8.36 10.18
CA CYS A 151 8.66 9.53 10.15
C CYS A 151 9.72 9.45 11.27
N ASP A 152 9.30 9.16 12.49
CA ASP A 152 10.16 9.05 13.65
C ASP A 152 11.17 7.89 13.51
N ILE A 153 10.74 6.73 13.00
CA ILE A 153 11.62 5.58 12.70
C ILE A 153 12.68 5.97 11.66
N ILE A 154 12.30 6.62 10.57
CA ILE A 154 13.24 7.06 9.52
C ILE A 154 14.26 8.04 10.08
N CYS A 155 13.82 9.00 10.88
CA CYS A 155 14.68 10.00 11.51
C CYS A 155 15.63 9.38 12.54
N SER A 156 15.15 8.47 13.39
CA SER A 156 15.97 7.78 14.40
C SER A 156 17.06 6.90 13.80
N MET A 157 16.82 6.35 12.59
CA MET A 157 17.83 5.59 11.84
C MET A 157 18.90 6.49 11.19
N GLY A 158 18.77 7.81 11.24
CA GLY A 158 19.72 8.77 10.65
C GLY A 158 19.76 8.73 9.11
N ILE A 159 18.68 8.31 8.47
CA ILE A 159 18.59 8.22 7.01
C ILE A 159 17.71 9.31 6.38
N GLY A 160 16.90 9.98 7.19
CA GLY A 160 16.04 11.08 6.79
C GLY A 160 16.51 12.43 7.33
N ASN A 161 16.21 13.50 6.62
CA ASN A 161 16.38 14.87 7.10
C ASN A 161 15.01 15.39 7.58
N PRO A 162 14.80 15.65 8.88
CA PRO A 162 13.52 16.13 9.40
C PRO A 162 13.01 17.40 8.71
N LYS A 163 13.88 18.27 8.24
CA LYS A 163 13.51 19.51 7.52
C LYS A 163 12.85 19.26 6.17
N LYS A 164 13.02 18.08 5.59
CA LYS A 164 12.41 17.67 4.32
C LYS A 164 11.21 16.77 4.50
N MET A 165 10.94 16.30 5.73
CA MET A 165 9.89 15.33 6.04
C MET A 165 8.65 16.01 6.58
N LEU A 166 7.50 15.62 6.04
CA LEU A 166 6.20 16.09 6.46
C LEU A 166 5.17 14.96 6.33
N VAL A 167 4.48 14.66 7.39
CA VAL A 167 3.28 13.81 7.34
C VAL A 167 2.09 14.67 6.96
N ILE A 168 1.37 14.30 5.91
CA ILE A 168 0.22 15.05 5.42
C ILE A 168 -1.04 14.57 6.18
N GLY A 169 -1.76 15.50 6.80
CA GLY A 169 -2.91 15.18 7.62
C GLY A 169 -2.53 14.27 8.78
N ASN A 170 -3.33 13.23 9.00
CA ASN A 170 -3.05 12.20 10.01
C ASN A 170 -2.26 11.00 9.46
N GLY A 171 -1.87 11.03 8.18
CA GLY A 171 -1.15 9.96 7.51
C GLY A 171 -1.87 9.39 6.29
N GLY A 172 -1.31 8.30 5.75
CA GLY A 172 -1.80 7.65 4.53
C GLY A 172 -1.26 8.26 3.23
N SER A 173 -1.31 7.48 2.15
CA SER A 173 -0.98 7.97 0.80
C SER A 173 -2.17 8.61 0.10
N ASN A 174 -3.35 8.22 0.55
CA ASN A 174 -4.65 8.64 0.04
C ASN A 174 -5.66 8.46 1.18
N GLY A 175 -6.71 9.25 1.22
CA GLY A 175 -7.82 9.01 2.12
C GLY A 175 -8.71 7.86 1.64
N ILE A 176 -9.80 7.62 2.33
CA ILE A 176 -10.88 6.75 1.88
C ILE A 176 -12.15 7.59 1.71
N ASP A 177 -13.01 7.17 0.80
CA ASP A 177 -14.34 7.75 0.63
C ASP A 177 -15.28 7.16 1.69
N THR A 178 -15.51 7.89 2.78
CA THR A 178 -16.36 7.43 3.88
C THR A 178 -17.85 7.34 3.49
N ALA A 179 -18.29 8.06 2.45
CA ALA A 179 -19.63 7.91 1.92
C ALA A 179 -19.76 6.57 1.18
N PHE A 180 -18.73 6.22 0.38
CA PHE A 180 -18.65 4.90 -0.28
C PHE A 180 -18.52 3.75 0.73
N TYR A 181 -17.67 3.88 1.75
CA TYR A 181 -17.48 2.88 2.80
C TYR A 181 -18.44 3.06 3.99
N SER A 182 -19.67 3.49 3.76
CA SER A 182 -20.69 3.55 4.81
C SER A 182 -21.59 2.31 4.77
N ARG A 183 -22.12 1.93 5.94
CA ARG A 183 -23.10 0.82 6.03
C ARG A 183 -24.34 1.07 5.15
N ASN A 184 -24.75 2.32 5.02
CA ASN A 184 -25.92 2.70 4.22
C ASN A 184 -25.70 2.65 2.71
N ALA A 185 -24.45 2.62 2.25
CA ALA A 185 -24.12 2.60 0.82
C ALA A 185 -24.05 1.19 0.20
N THR A 186 -24.25 0.15 1.00
CA THR A 186 -24.15 -1.24 0.55
C THR A 186 -25.51 -1.94 0.73
N GLN A 187 -26.14 -2.34 -0.39
CA GLN A 187 -27.51 -2.88 -0.37
C GLN A 187 -27.56 -4.39 -0.14
N ASP A 188 -26.56 -5.16 -0.51
CA ASP A 188 -26.57 -6.61 -0.41
C ASP A 188 -25.56 -7.10 0.64
N ILE A 189 -26.04 -7.30 1.85
CA ILE A 189 -25.28 -7.95 2.91
C ILE A 189 -25.46 -9.45 2.75
N LYS A 190 -24.41 -10.15 2.36
CA LYS A 190 -24.38 -11.60 2.47
C LYS A 190 -24.25 -11.96 3.95
N ILE A 191 -25.38 -12.27 4.60
CA ILE A 191 -25.42 -12.68 6.00
C ILE A 191 -24.57 -13.95 6.14
N SER A 192 -23.63 -13.94 7.08
CA SER A 192 -22.89 -15.14 7.48
C SER A 192 -23.84 -16.20 8.05
N THR A 193 -23.52 -17.49 7.87
CA THR A 193 -24.23 -18.60 8.54
C THR A 193 -23.75 -18.83 9.97
N PHE A 194 -22.71 -18.10 10.40
CA PHE A 194 -22.13 -18.18 11.74
C PHE A 194 -22.68 -17.08 12.64
N ASP A 195 -22.71 -17.33 13.94
CA ASP A 195 -23.13 -16.35 14.95
C ASP A 195 -22.15 -15.19 15.05
N PHE A 196 -20.87 -15.43 14.74
CA PHE A 196 -19.82 -14.40 14.73
C PHE A 196 -18.77 -14.72 13.67
N THR A 197 -18.53 -13.79 12.77
CA THR A 197 -17.55 -13.92 11.69
C THR A 197 -16.47 -12.87 11.81
N PHE A 198 -15.22 -13.32 11.86
CA PHE A 198 -14.06 -12.46 11.75
C PHE A 198 -13.73 -12.21 10.27
N GLY A 199 -13.50 -10.96 9.89
CA GLY A 199 -13.10 -10.55 8.54
C GLY A 199 -11.62 -10.15 8.46
N PHE A 200 -10.96 -10.56 7.40
CA PHE A 200 -9.63 -10.10 7.01
C PHE A 200 -9.64 -9.64 5.56
N VAL A 201 -8.97 -8.51 5.26
CA VAL A 201 -8.77 -8.03 3.89
C VAL A 201 -7.29 -7.77 3.63
N GLY A 202 -6.74 -8.42 2.62
CA GLY A 202 -5.34 -8.22 2.22
C GLY A 202 -4.81 -9.39 1.41
N ARG A 203 -3.57 -9.28 0.95
CA ARG A 203 -2.88 -10.42 0.35
C ARG A 203 -2.68 -11.51 1.41
N ILE A 204 -2.94 -12.75 1.02
CA ILE A 204 -2.76 -13.91 1.91
C ILE A 204 -1.31 -14.38 1.78
N PHE A 205 -0.46 -13.94 2.70
CA PHE A 205 0.95 -14.31 2.78
C PHE A 205 1.51 -14.03 4.18
N TYR A 206 2.70 -14.58 4.47
CA TYR A 206 3.31 -14.62 5.80
C TYR A 206 3.33 -13.24 6.51
N GLU A 207 3.84 -12.18 5.84
CA GLU A 207 3.98 -10.85 6.48
C GLU A 207 2.64 -10.21 6.90
N LYS A 208 1.50 -10.78 6.49
CA LYS A 208 0.18 -10.33 6.92
C LYS A 208 -0.34 -11.05 8.16
N GLY A 209 0.46 -11.93 8.75
CA GLY A 209 0.12 -12.64 9.99
C GLY A 209 -1.00 -13.66 9.79
N ILE A 210 -1.13 -14.23 8.58
CA ILE A 210 -2.19 -15.20 8.27
C ILE A 210 -1.97 -16.51 9.02
N ASN A 211 -0.73 -16.93 9.22
CA ASN A 211 -0.42 -18.14 9.99
C ASN A 211 -0.92 -18.00 11.43
N GLU A 212 -0.67 -16.86 12.06
CA GLU A 212 -1.12 -16.55 13.42
C GLU A 212 -2.64 -16.40 13.50
N LEU A 213 -3.24 -15.78 12.48
CA LEU A 213 -4.69 -15.61 12.40
C LEU A 213 -5.39 -16.95 12.36
N VAL A 214 -4.98 -17.83 11.44
CA VAL A 214 -5.58 -19.17 11.27
C VAL A 214 -5.34 -20.04 12.51
N ALA A 215 -4.11 -20.02 13.07
CA ALA A 215 -3.80 -20.75 14.29
C ALA A 215 -4.70 -20.32 15.49
N SER A 216 -4.86 -18.99 15.64
CA SER A 216 -5.70 -18.43 16.71
C SER A 216 -7.17 -18.74 16.50
N PHE A 217 -7.63 -18.68 15.25
CA PHE A 217 -9.01 -19.02 14.89
C PHE A 217 -9.34 -20.48 15.20
N ILE A 218 -8.50 -21.44 14.78
CA ILE A 218 -8.68 -22.87 15.06
C ILE A 218 -8.72 -23.15 16.57
N ARG A 219 -7.89 -22.43 17.33
CA ARG A 219 -7.92 -22.55 18.80
C ARG A 219 -9.22 -22.03 19.38
N LEU A 220 -9.68 -20.86 18.93
CA LEU A 220 -10.92 -20.23 19.37
C LEU A 220 -12.15 -21.07 18.98
N GLN A 221 -12.15 -21.68 17.79
CA GLN A 221 -13.24 -22.53 17.29
C GLN A 221 -13.54 -23.72 18.20
N LYS A 222 -12.57 -24.23 18.98
CA LYS A 222 -12.78 -25.31 19.93
C LYS A 222 -13.71 -24.91 21.07
N ASP A 223 -13.62 -23.65 21.51
CA ASP A 223 -14.41 -23.10 22.60
C ASP A 223 -15.72 -22.49 22.09
N TYR A 224 -15.72 -22.02 20.85
CA TYR A 224 -16.86 -21.37 20.19
C TYR A 224 -17.13 -22.02 18.83
N PRO A 225 -17.90 -23.11 18.76
CA PRO A 225 -18.02 -23.90 17.55
C PRO A 225 -18.83 -23.27 16.42
N ASN A 226 -19.54 -22.14 16.67
CA ASN A 226 -20.34 -21.46 15.65
C ASN A 226 -19.74 -20.10 15.24
N ILE A 227 -18.40 -20.04 15.08
CA ILE A 227 -17.70 -18.87 14.56
C ILE A 227 -17.14 -19.11 13.16
N GLY A 228 -17.00 -18.05 12.37
CA GLY A 228 -16.43 -18.06 11.01
C GLY A 228 -15.22 -17.15 10.86
N LEU A 229 -14.36 -17.47 9.91
CA LEU A 229 -13.26 -16.61 9.47
C LEU A 229 -13.39 -16.39 7.96
N ARG A 230 -13.52 -15.12 7.54
CA ARG A 230 -13.57 -14.72 6.12
C ARG A 230 -12.28 -14.06 5.68
N LEU A 231 -11.60 -14.67 4.72
CA LEU A 231 -10.35 -14.19 4.14
C LEU A 231 -10.59 -13.60 2.74
N ILE A 232 -10.37 -12.30 2.58
CA ILE A 232 -10.64 -11.57 1.34
C ILE A 232 -9.32 -11.08 0.76
N GLY A 233 -8.92 -11.59 -0.40
CA GLY A 233 -7.69 -11.23 -1.09
C GLY A 233 -7.14 -12.39 -1.91
N PHE A 234 -6.05 -12.16 -2.62
CA PHE A 234 -5.41 -13.23 -3.38
C PHE A 234 -4.31 -13.92 -2.57
N MET A 235 -4.13 -15.23 -2.81
CA MET A 235 -3.04 -16.01 -2.26
C MET A 235 -1.74 -15.62 -2.96
N GLU A 236 -0.73 -15.22 -2.19
CA GLU A 236 0.61 -14.90 -2.72
C GLU A 236 1.52 -16.12 -2.53
N GLU A 237 1.84 -16.80 -3.62
CA GLU A 237 2.62 -18.04 -3.57
C GLU A 237 4.12 -17.84 -3.81
N ASN A 238 4.52 -16.71 -4.39
CA ASN A 238 5.89 -16.50 -4.86
C ASN A 238 6.78 -15.75 -3.86
N LEU A 239 6.19 -14.93 -2.98
CA LEU A 239 6.92 -14.09 -2.03
C LEU A 239 6.42 -14.32 -0.62
N TYR A 240 7.17 -15.11 0.16
CA TYR A 240 6.84 -15.43 1.55
C TYR A 240 5.42 -16.02 1.70
N PRO A 241 5.15 -17.19 1.07
CA PRO A 241 3.85 -17.84 1.17
C PRO A 241 3.53 -18.18 2.63
N VAL A 242 2.24 -18.38 2.90
CA VAL A 242 1.79 -18.99 4.17
C VAL A 242 2.27 -20.43 4.25
N ASP A 243 2.34 -20.98 5.46
CA ASP A 243 2.73 -22.37 5.69
C ASP A 243 1.74 -23.34 5.04
N ASP A 244 2.20 -24.53 4.64
CA ASP A 244 1.35 -25.50 3.94
C ASP A 244 0.18 -25.99 4.79
N TRP A 245 0.37 -26.14 6.12
CA TRP A 245 -0.74 -26.48 7.01
C TRP A 245 -1.84 -25.40 7.02
N VAL A 246 -1.47 -24.10 6.87
CA VAL A 246 -2.44 -22.99 6.77
C VAL A 246 -3.22 -23.06 5.48
N LYS A 247 -2.56 -23.38 4.35
CA LYS A 247 -3.24 -23.59 3.06
C LYS A 247 -4.22 -24.75 3.15
N GLN A 248 -3.82 -25.83 3.82
CA GLN A 248 -4.69 -26.99 4.06
C GLN A 248 -5.91 -26.56 4.87
N GLU A 249 -5.74 -25.88 6.01
CA GLU A 249 -6.86 -25.39 6.82
C GLU A 249 -7.78 -24.46 6.03
N ILE A 250 -7.24 -23.50 5.28
CA ILE A 250 -8.05 -22.61 4.44
C ILE A 250 -8.89 -23.40 3.42
N SER A 251 -8.39 -24.53 2.92
CA SER A 251 -9.08 -25.32 1.91
C SER A 251 -10.06 -26.37 2.46
N THR A 252 -9.84 -26.84 3.68
CA THR A 252 -10.61 -27.97 4.24
C THR A 252 -11.52 -27.62 5.41
N ASN A 253 -11.23 -26.54 6.14
CA ASN A 253 -12.04 -26.11 7.28
C ASN A 253 -13.27 -25.33 6.80
N SER A 254 -14.45 -25.91 6.94
CA SER A 254 -15.73 -25.32 6.51
C SER A 254 -16.08 -23.98 7.21
N HIS A 255 -15.39 -23.64 8.29
CA HIS A 255 -15.55 -22.37 9.01
C HIS A 255 -14.62 -21.26 8.50
N ILE A 256 -13.71 -21.57 7.56
CA ILE A 256 -12.83 -20.59 6.91
C ILE A 256 -13.32 -20.37 5.49
N GLU A 257 -13.89 -19.20 5.22
CA GLU A 257 -14.34 -18.80 3.89
C GLU A 257 -13.21 -18.02 3.18
N PHE A 258 -12.55 -18.62 2.19
CA PHE A 258 -11.61 -17.94 1.32
C PHE A 258 -12.34 -17.39 0.09
N VAL A 259 -12.56 -16.07 0.08
CA VAL A 259 -13.35 -15.37 -0.94
C VAL A 259 -12.52 -15.07 -2.20
N GLY A 260 -11.19 -15.07 -2.09
CA GLY A 260 -10.32 -14.61 -3.15
C GLY A 260 -10.33 -13.07 -3.28
N PHE A 261 -9.72 -12.58 -4.37
CA PHE A 261 -9.65 -11.14 -4.63
C PHE A 261 -11.00 -10.56 -5.00
N GLN A 262 -11.38 -9.46 -4.35
CA GLN A 262 -12.60 -8.71 -4.64
C GLN A 262 -12.27 -7.25 -4.97
N GLN A 263 -12.93 -6.69 -5.99
CA GLN A 263 -12.81 -5.27 -6.31
C GLN A 263 -13.52 -4.39 -5.26
N ASP A 264 -14.65 -4.87 -4.76
CA ASP A 264 -15.43 -4.25 -3.69
C ASP A 264 -15.49 -5.22 -2.50
N VAL A 265 -14.84 -4.82 -1.42
CA VAL A 265 -14.77 -5.63 -0.19
C VAL A 265 -15.94 -5.38 0.76
N ARG A 266 -16.74 -4.32 0.51
CA ARG A 266 -17.83 -3.89 1.41
C ARG A 266 -18.88 -4.98 1.64
N PRO A 267 -19.44 -5.67 0.62
CA PRO A 267 -20.46 -6.69 0.83
C PRO A 267 -19.98 -7.85 1.74
N TYR A 268 -18.68 -8.13 1.67
CA TYR A 268 -18.07 -9.20 2.46
C TYR A 268 -17.76 -8.76 3.88
N LEU A 269 -17.27 -7.54 4.08
CA LEU A 269 -16.99 -6.97 5.41
C LEU A 269 -18.28 -6.68 6.18
N MET A 270 -19.33 -6.26 5.50
CA MET A 270 -20.64 -6.01 6.13
C MET A 270 -21.27 -7.28 6.75
N GLY A 271 -20.90 -8.45 6.28
CA GLY A 271 -21.28 -9.72 6.87
C GLY A 271 -20.30 -10.25 7.93
N CYS A 272 -19.47 -9.39 8.50
CA CYS A 272 -18.56 -9.72 9.61
C CYS A 272 -18.90 -8.86 10.84
N GLU A 273 -18.66 -9.42 12.02
CA GLU A 273 -18.84 -8.74 13.31
C GLU A 273 -17.57 -8.06 13.81
N ALA A 274 -16.40 -8.53 13.36
CA ALA A 274 -15.11 -7.90 13.69
C ALA A 274 -14.12 -8.01 12.53
N PHE A 275 -13.25 -7.02 12.40
CA PHE A 275 -12.13 -7.04 11.46
C PHE A 275 -10.83 -7.37 12.18
N VAL A 276 -10.03 -8.31 11.65
CA VAL A 276 -8.76 -8.72 12.24
C VAL A 276 -7.63 -8.49 11.25
N PHE A 277 -6.59 -7.77 11.67
CA PHE A 277 -5.48 -7.40 10.80
C PHE A 277 -4.12 -7.53 11.52
N PRO A 278 -3.58 -8.76 11.62
CA PRO A 278 -2.39 -9.06 12.41
C PRO A 278 -1.07 -8.87 11.64
N SER A 279 -1.00 -7.87 10.76
CA SER A 279 0.15 -7.64 9.89
C SER A 279 1.43 -7.32 10.68
N TYR A 280 2.57 -7.82 10.21
CA TYR A 280 3.88 -7.54 10.80
C TYR A 280 4.43 -6.17 10.40
N ARG A 281 3.97 -5.61 9.28
CA ARG A 281 4.52 -4.38 8.74
C ARG A 281 3.51 -3.65 7.85
N GLU A 282 3.27 -2.38 8.18
CA GLU A 282 2.43 -1.48 7.39
C GLU A 282 3.05 -0.08 7.25
N GLY A 283 2.54 0.67 6.30
CA GLY A 283 2.75 2.10 6.23
C GLY A 283 1.64 2.85 6.94
N PHE A 284 0.44 2.79 6.35
CA PHE A 284 -0.83 3.28 6.89
C PHE A 284 -1.93 2.51 6.16
N PRO A 285 -2.47 1.43 6.73
CA PRO A 285 -3.28 0.46 5.99
C PRO A 285 -4.68 0.97 5.68
N ASN A 286 -4.99 1.16 4.39
CA ASN A 286 -6.32 1.59 3.94
C ASN A 286 -7.43 0.64 4.40
N VAL A 287 -7.16 -0.67 4.47
CA VAL A 287 -8.15 -1.68 4.86
C VAL A 287 -8.64 -1.50 6.30
N VAL A 288 -7.76 -1.04 7.19
CA VAL A 288 -8.12 -0.69 8.58
C VAL A 288 -9.05 0.53 8.60
N MET A 289 -8.74 1.56 7.79
CA MET A 289 -9.66 2.72 7.65
C MET A 289 -10.99 2.32 7.01
N GLN A 290 -10.98 1.43 6.01
CA GLN A 290 -12.18 0.93 5.35
C GLN A 290 -13.09 0.17 6.31
N ALA A 291 -12.50 -0.73 7.12
CA ALA A 291 -13.24 -1.47 8.15
C ALA A 291 -13.81 -0.53 9.23
N GLY A 292 -13.04 0.49 9.64
CA GLY A 292 -13.51 1.51 10.58
C GLY A 292 -14.65 2.36 10.02
N ALA A 293 -14.60 2.74 8.74
CA ALA A 293 -15.69 3.47 8.09
C ALA A 293 -16.97 2.62 7.92
N LEU A 294 -16.82 1.29 7.87
CA LEU A 294 -17.93 0.33 7.94
C LEU A 294 -18.37 0.03 9.39
N GLU A 295 -17.84 0.76 10.37
CA GLU A 295 -18.18 0.63 11.78
C GLU A 295 -17.90 -0.76 12.37
N LEU A 296 -16.90 -1.47 11.83
CA LEU A 296 -16.48 -2.77 12.37
C LEU A 296 -15.52 -2.58 13.55
N PRO A 297 -15.75 -3.25 14.68
CA PRO A 297 -14.74 -3.42 15.72
C PRO A 297 -13.46 -4.04 15.14
N GLN A 298 -12.28 -3.59 15.58
CA GLN A 298 -11.03 -3.99 14.95
C GLN A 298 -10.02 -4.52 15.94
N ILE A 299 -9.36 -5.61 15.56
CA ILE A 299 -8.19 -6.18 16.24
C ILE A 299 -7.01 -6.03 15.29
N VAL A 300 -6.07 -5.16 15.63
CA VAL A 300 -4.89 -4.89 14.81
C VAL A 300 -3.60 -5.05 15.62
N THR A 301 -2.49 -5.34 14.95
CA THR A 301 -1.18 -5.37 15.60
C THR A 301 -0.74 -3.96 16.01
N ASP A 302 -0.04 -3.86 17.15
CA ASP A 302 0.55 -2.61 17.65
C ASP A 302 1.82 -2.24 16.87
N ILE A 303 1.61 -1.85 15.60
CA ILE A 303 2.68 -1.41 14.69
C ILE A 303 2.36 -0.03 14.11
N ASN A 304 3.38 0.62 13.53
CA ASN A 304 3.18 1.91 12.85
C ASN A 304 2.07 1.83 11.78
N GLY A 305 1.29 2.88 11.68
CA GLY A 305 0.12 2.95 10.82
C GLY A 305 -1.12 2.33 11.45
N CYS A 306 -1.08 1.07 11.91
CA CYS A 306 -2.23 0.43 12.57
C CYS A 306 -2.61 1.16 13.86
N ASN A 307 -1.65 1.37 14.76
CA ASN A 307 -1.84 2.03 16.05
C ASN A 307 -1.92 3.57 15.98
N GLU A 308 -1.87 4.14 14.80
CA GLU A 308 -2.16 5.54 14.51
C GLU A 308 -3.58 5.71 13.98
N ILE A 309 -4.19 4.64 13.46
CA ILE A 309 -5.60 4.59 13.05
C ILE A 309 -6.47 4.11 14.21
N ILE A 310 -6.06 3.00 14.84
CA ILE A 310 -6.80 2.40 15.97
C ILE A 310 -6.12 2.76 17.28
N VAL A 311 -6.87 3.41 18.16
CA VAL A 311 -6.44 3.74 19.52
C VAL A 311 -7.25 2.90 20.49
N GLN A 312 -6.55 2.05 21.25
CA GLN A 312 -7.17 1.12 22.19
C GLN A 312 -8.19 1.80 23.10
N ASN A 313 -9.39 1.24 23.19
CA ASN A 313 -10.53 1.74 23.97
C ASN A 313 -11.08 3.12 23.55
N LYS A 314 -10.76 3.60 22.32
CA LYS A 314 -11.29 4.86 21.80
C LYS A 314 -12.06 4.70 20.49
N ASN A 315 -11.58 3.84 19.59
CA ASN A 315 -12.20 3.60 18.29
C ASN A 315 -11.89 2.18 17.76
#